data_addd125f67ed38199228dc9e072f8d80
#
_entry.id   addd125f67ed38199228dc9e072f8d80
#
_cell.length_a   1.000
_cell.length_b   1.000
_cell.length_c   1.000
_cell.angle_alpha   90.00
_cell.angle_beta   90.00
_cell.angle_gamma   90.00
#
_symmetry.space_group_name_H-M   'P 1'
#
loop_
_entity.id
_entity.type
_entity.pdbx_description
1 polymer ?
#
loop_
_entity_poly.entity_id
_entity_poly.type
_entity_poly.pdbx_seq_one_letter_code
_entity_poly.pdbx_strand_id
1 'polypeptide(L)'
;MEAEIIDVSARGARNFAAFSPRRSPFWIALFLGAALRFYCVVFTEGTYDINDWKTQATGVRDHGLIGYYHANESENHPPFMSKAASLILRASEAMGIPFRIIFRAPFALIDAGTALLLLALLREKSWRYLAMLTYWLSPVAIILSAYHGNTDCAIAFFLVLCLWFLAQRRGHAAAIAFGASFWIKLPGILALPGLLLGGVN
;
A
#
# COMPACT_ATOMS: atom_id res chain seq x y z
N MET A 1 -30.49 -16.23 27.45
CA MET A 1 -29.88 -15.15 26.64
C MET A 1 -28.36 -15.10 26.79
N GLU A 2 -27.78 -15.11 28.00
CA GLU A 2 -26.31 -15.12 28.20
C GLU A 2 -25.61 -16.38 27.66
N ALA A 3 -26.20 -17.58 27.83
CA ALA A 3 -25.62 -18.84 27.32
C ALA A 3 -25.56 -18.88 25.78
N GLU A 4 -26.51 -18.26 25.10
CA GLU A 4 -26.52 -18.19 23.62
C GLU A 4 -25.46 -17.21 23.06
N ILE A 5 -25.23 -16.09 23.77
CA ILE A 5 -24.18 -15.13 23.43
C ILE A 5 -22.79 -15.73 23.59
N ILE A 6 -22.58 -16.56 24.63
CA ILE A 6 -21.31 -17.26 24.89
C ILE A 6 -21.02 -18.29 23.79
N ASP A 7 -22.00 -19.02 23.29
CA ASP A 7 -21.82 -20.05 22.27
C ASP A 7 -21.50 -19.42 20.89
N VAL A 8 -22.13 -18.29 20.52
CA VAL A 8 -21.83 -17.54 19.30
C VAL A 8 -20.39 -17.01 19.34
N SER A 9 -19.93 -16.48 20.49
CA SER A 9 -18.55 -16.00 20.66
C SER A 9 -17.54 -17.14 20.55
N ALA A 10 -17.81 -18.30 21.14
CA ALA A 10 -16.93 -19.47 21.09
C ALA A 10 -16.88 -20.12 19.68
N ARG A 11 -17.97 -20.09 18.94
CA ARG A 11 -18.00 -20.52 17.52
C ARG A 11 -17.22 -19.56 16.63
N GLY A 12 -17.37 -18.25 16.82
CA GLY A 12 -16.59 -17.24 16.11
C GLY A 12 -15.09 -17.42 16.30
N ALA A 13 -14.64 -17.59 17.57
CA ALA A 13 -13.23 -17.80 17.88
C ALA A 13 -12.64 -19.07 17.24
N ARG A 14 -13.40 -20.15 17.15
CA ARG A 14 -12.99 -21.41 16.48
C ARG A 14 -12.86 -21.26 14.97
N ASN A 15 -13.73 -20.49 14.33
CA ASN A 15 -13.68 -20.25 12.89
C ASN A 15 -12.44 -19.41 12.50
N PHE A 16 -12.02 -18.45 13.33
CA PHE A 16 -10.82 -17.66 13.07
C PHE A 16 -9.51 -18.44 13.26
N ALA A 17 -9.50 -19.50 14.06
CA ALA A 17 -8.34 -20.37 14.24
C ALA A 17 -7.92 -21.09 12.94
N ALA A 18 -8.83 -21.26 11.97
CA ALA A 18 -8.51 -21.83 10.65
C ALA A 18 -7.51 -20.99 9.86
N PHE A 19 -7.43 -19.68 10.11
CA PHE A 19 -6.53 -18.74 9.41
C PHE A 19 -5.24 -18.47 10.20
N SER A 20 -4.88 -19.32 11.14
CA SER A 20 -3.64 -19.22 11.91
C SER A 20 -2.43 -19.70 11.08
N PRO A 21 -1.20 -19.14 11.28
CA PRO A 21 0.03 -19.61 10.64
C PRO A 21 0.37 -21.07 10.90
N ARG A 22 -0.28 -21.70 11.89
CA ARG A 22 -0.14 -23.14 12.16
C ARG A 22 -0.92 -24.04 11.20
N ARG A 23 -1.69 -23.47 10.27
CA ARG A 23 -2.55 -24.17 9.32
C ARG A 23 -2.08 -23.98 7.89
N SER A 24 -2.13 -25.04 7.10
CA SER A 24 -1.78 -25.01 5.66
C SER A 24 -2.55 -23.94 4.86
N PRO A 25 -3.87 -23.69 5.06
CA PRO A 25 -4.61 -22.69 4.33
C PRO A 25 -4.04 -21.27 4.46
N PHE A 26 -3.44 -20.91 5.58
CA PHE A 26 -2.78 -19.63 5.76
C PHE A 26 -1.64 -19.43 4.76
N TRP A 27 -0.74 -20.42 4.67
CA TRP A 27 0.42 -20.35 3.78
C TRP A 27 0.03 -20.41 2.31
N ILE A 28 -0.99 -21.22 1.97
CA ILE A 28 -1.55 -21.27 0.61
C ILE A 28 -2.08 -19.89 0.21
N ALA A 29 -2.87 -19.23 1.07
CA ALA A 29 -3.42 -17.91 0.82
C ALA A 29 -2.32 -16.85 0.71
N LEU A 30 -1.29 -16.92 1.57
CA LEU A 30 -0.14 -16.01 1.52
C LEU A 30 0.62 -16.16 0.20
N PHE A 31 0.92 -17.38 -0.19
CA PHE A 31 1.61 -17.70 -1.44
C PHE A 31 0.78 -17.28 -2.66
N LEU A 32 -0.52 -17.56 -2.67
CA LEU A 32 -1.42 -17.17 -3.76
C LEU A 32 -1.42 -15.66 -3.97
N GLY A 33 -1.57 -14.86 -2.89
CA GLY A 33 -1.53 -13.41 -2.98
C GLY A 33 -0.19 -12.87 -3.48
N ALA A 34 0.94 -13.50 -3.10
CA ALA A 34 2.27 -13.16 -3.60
C ALA A 34 2.43 -13.53 -5.09
N ALA A 35 1.99 -14.74 -5.48
CA ALA A 35 2.06 -15.22 -6.86
C ALA A 35 1.22 -14.35 -7.81
N LEU A 36 0.02 -13.93 -7.39
CA LEU A 36 -0.83 -13.04 -8.18
C LEU A 36 -0.17 -11.67 -8.39
N ARG A 37 0.43 -11.08 -7.35
CA ARG A 37 1.16 -9.81 -7.48
C ARG A 37 2.38 -9.96 -8.38
N PHE A 38 3.15 -11.00 -8.18
CA PHE A 38 4.31 -11.30 -9.04
C PHE A 38 3.88 -11.45 -10.51
N TYR A 39 2.81 -12.21 -10.77
CA TYR A 39 2.26 -12.37 -12.11
C TYR A 39 1.85 -11.02 -12.71
N CYS A 40 1.08 -10.20 -11.97
CA CYS A 40 0.67 -8.89 -12.43
C CYS A 40 1.86 -7.99 -12.76
N VAL A 41 2.87 -7.92 -11.88
CA VAL A 41 4.05 -7.06 -12.07
C VAL A 41 4.88 -7.50 -13.27
N VAL A 42 5.14 -8.80 -13.41
CA VAL A 42 6.14 -9.30 -14.38
C VAL A 42 5.52 -9.60 -15.74
N PHE A 43 4.34 -10.23 -15.79
CA PHE A 43 3.78 -10.81 -17.00
C PHE A 43 2.65 -10.01 -17.63
N THR A 44 2.25 -8.87 -17.04
CA THR A 44 1.21 -8.02 -17.63
C THR A 44 1.77 -6.65 -18.03
N GLU A 45 1.11 -6.00 -19.01
CA GLU A 45 1.46 -4.63 -19.40
C GLU A 45 0.99 -3.58 -18.38
N GLY A 46 -0.02 -3.90 -17.57
CA GLY A 46 -0.66 -2.96 -16.65
C GLY A 46 -1.70 -2.10 -17.34
N THR A 47 -1.96 -0.92 -16.77
CA THR A 47 -2.92 0.05 -17.31
C THR A 47 -2.20 1.13 -18.12
N TYR A 48 -2.97 1.96 -18.81
CA TYR A 48 -2.45 3.10 -19.59
C TYR A 48 -1.66 4.09 -18.72
N ASP A 49 -2.01 4.23 -17.45
CA ASP A 49 -1.32 5.12 -16.50
C ASP A 49 0.19 4.83 -16.37
N ILE A 50 0.61 3.60 -16.64
CA ILE A 50 2.04 3.25 -16.66
C ILE A 50 2.78 4.03 -17.76
N ASN A 51 2.13 4.24 -18.90
CA ASN A 51 2.70 5.04 -20.00
C ASN A 51 2.73 6.53 -19.63
N ASP A 52 1.69 7.03 -18.94
CA ASP A 52 1.64 8.41 -18.47
C ASP A 52 2.77 8.65 -17.45
N TRP A 53 2.98 7.73 -16.50
CA TRP A 53 4.11 7.80 -15.57
C TRP A 53 5.46 7.74 -16.27
N LYS A 54 5.60 6.93 -17.32
CA LYS A 54 6.84 6.87 -18.12
C LYS A 54 7.08 8.16 -18.87
N THR A 55 6.05 8.77 -19.46
CA THR A 55 6.11 10.06 -20.15
C THR A 55 6.52 11.17 -19.18
N GLN A 56 5.88 11.24 -18.01
CA GLN A 56 6.23 12.18 -16.95
C GLN A 56 7.69 11.98 -16.48
N ALA A 57 8.09 10.72 -16.23
CA ALA A 57 9.45 10.39 -15.83
C ALA A 57 10.49 10.84 -16.88
N THR A 58 10.18 10.68 -18.16
CA THR A 58 11.02 11.14 -19.28
C THR A 58 11.12 12.66 -19.28
N GLY A 59 10.02 13.37 -19.18
CA GLY A 59 10.00 14.83 -19.11
C GLY A 59 10.83 15.38 -17.95
N VAL A 60 10.69 14.78 -16.76
CA VAL A 60 11.50 15.16 -15.58
C VAL A 60 12.98 14.83 -15.76
N ARG A 61 13.31 13.71 -16.42
CA ARG A 61 14.71 13.36 -16.74
C ARG A 61 15.35 14.38 -17.67
N ASP A 62 14.63 14.81 -18.69
CA ASP A 62 15.19 15.59 -19.81
C ASP A 62 15.21 17.10 -19.51
N HIS A 63 14.20 17.61 -18.79
CA HIS A 63 14.05 19.04 -18.48
C HIS A 63 14.30 19.39 -17.01
N GLY A 64 14.58 18.40 -16.17
CA GLY A 64 14.61 18.56 -14.70
C GLY A 64 13.22 18.74 -14.11
N LEU A 65 13.13 18.62 -12.79
CA LEU A 65 11.83 18.67 -12.08
C LEU A 65 11.13 20.02 -12.27
N ILE A 66 11.85 21.12 -12.06
CA ILE A 66 11.31 22.48 -12.16
C ILE A 66 10.89 22.77 -13.61
N GLY A 67 11.75 22.48 -14.60
CA GLY A 67 11.45 22.70 -16.01
C GLY A 67 10.23 21.92 -16.47
N TYR A 68 10.08 20.67 -16.01
CA TYR A 68 8.92 19.85 -16.34
C TYR A 68 7.60 20.48 -15.82
N TYR A 69 7.56 20.93 -14.56
CA TYR A 69 6.35 21.53 -13.98
C TYR A 69 6.01 22.89 -14.61
N HIS A 70 7.01 23.69 -14.98
CA HIS A 70 6.77 24.94 -15.73
C HIS A 70 6.19 24.71 -17.13
N ALA A 71 6.57 23.61 -17.78
CA ALA A 71 6.07 23.28 -19.11
C ALA A 71 4.71 22.56 -19.08
N ASN A 72 4.29 22.04 -17.92
CA ASN A 72 3.08 21.21 -17.76
C ASN A 72 2.23 21.73 -16.59
N GLU A 73 1.56 22.88 -16.79
CA GLU A 73 0.75 23.53 -15.76
C GLU A 73 -0.46 22.68 -15.26
N SER A 74 -0.89 21.70 -16.06
CA SER A 74 -1.96 20.75 -15.71
C SER A 74 -1.49 19.61 -14.82
N GLU A 75 -0.19 19.51 -14.52
CA GLU A 75 0.34 18.45 -13.67
C GLU A 75 -0.14 18.62 -12.24
N ASN A 76 -0.83 17.59 -11.73
CA ASN A 76 -1.48 17.63 -10.42
C ASN A 76 -0.84 16.69 -9.38
N HIS A 77 0.21 15.96 -9.76
CA HIS A 77 0.93 15.10 -8.84
C HIS A 77 1.99 15.88 -8.06
N PRO A 78 2.18 15.59 -6.77
CA PRO A 78 3.28 16.18 -6.01
C PRO A 78 4.65 15.86 -6.63
N PRO A 79 5.61 16.81 -6.58
CA PRO A 79 6.92 16.67 -7.21
C PRO A 79 7.72 15.43 -6.78
N PHE A 80 7.45 14.89 -5.58
CA PHE A 80 8.10 13.69 -5.08
C PHE A 80 7.90 12.49 -6.01
N MET A 81 6.65 12.21 -6.41
CA MET A 81 6.35 11.05 -7.26
C MET A 81 6.91 11.19 -8.66
N SER A 82 6.86 12.38 -9.24
CA SER A 82 7.47 12.66 -10.56
C SER A 82 8.99 12.45 -10.54
N LYS A 83 9.64 12.89 -9.45
CA LYS A 83 11.07 12.64 -9.24
C LYS A 83 11.38 11.16 -9.03
N ALA A 84 10.58 10.47 -8.22
CA ALA A 84 10.73 9.03 -8.01
C ALA A 84 10.58 8.24 -9.31
N ALA A 85 9.57 8.56 -10.12
CA ALA A 85 9.36 7.94 -11.43
C ALA A 85 10.57 8.16 -12.37
N SER A 86 11.16 9.36 -12.37
CA SER A 86 12.38 9.65 -13.14
C SER A 86 13.59 8.82 -12.69
N LEU A 87 13.76 8.61 -11.39
CA LEU A 87 14.81 7.74 -10.87
C LEU A 87 14.56 6.27 -11.23
N ILE A 88 13.31 5.82 -11.17
CA ILE A 88 12.90 4.48 -11.60
C ILE A 88 13.16 4.27 -13.10
N LEU A 89 12.91 5.30 -13.93
CA LEU A 89 13.20 5.23 -15.36
C LEU A 89 14.72 5.03 -15.60
N ARG A 90 15.56 5.80 -14.93
CA ARG A 90 17.02 5.64 -15.02
C ARG A 90 17.49 4.25 -14.57
N ALA A 91 16.91 3.74 -13.48
CA ALA A 91 17.19 2.38 -13.00
C ALA A 91 16.75 1.32 -14.03
N SER A 92 15.58 1.50 -14.65
CA SER A 92 15.06 0.66 -15.72
C SER A 92 16.04 0.59 -16.91
N GLU A 93 16.51 1.74 -17.38
CA GLU A 93 17.48 1.86 -18.47
C GLU A 93 18.82 1.21 -18.11
N ALA A 94 19.34 1.47 -16.89
CA ALA A 94 20.60 0.91 -16.44
C ALA A 94 20.59 -0.62 -16.25
N MET A 95 19.47 -1.19 -15.81
CA MET A 95 19.32 -2.61 -15.59
C MET A 95 18.80 -3.39 -16.81
N GLY A 96 18.35 -2.71 -17.87
CA GLY A 96 17.70 -3.35 -19.01
C GLY A 96 16.37 -4.02 -18.69
N ILE A 97 15.72 -3.64 -17.57
CA ILE A 97 14.43 -4.18 -17.14
C ILE A 97 13.32 -3.20 -17.53
N PRO A 98 12.19 -3.66 -18.13
CA PRO A 98 11.11 -2.77 -18.53
C PRO A 98 10.62 -1.85 -17.41
N PHE A 99 10.41 -0.56 -17.71
CA PHE A 99 9.94 0.46 -16.75
C PHE A 99 8.70 -0.01 -15.98
N ARG A 100 7.73 -0.62 -16.65
CA ARG A 100 6.51 -1.13 -16.05
C ARG A 100 6.73 -2.09 -14.88
N ILE A 101 7.80 -2.88 -14.93
CA ILE A 101 8.14 -3.85 -13.87
C ILE A 101 8.73 -3.10 -12.68
N ILE A 102 9.78 -2.28 -12.91
CA ILE A 102 10.48 -1.57 -11.82
C ILE A 102 9.55 -0.52 -11.18
N PHE A 103 8.64 0.07 -11.95
CA PHE A 103 7.68 1.04 -11.43
C PHE A 103 6.64 0.39 -10.51
N ARG A 104 6.11 -0.80 -10.86
CA ARG A 104 5.07 -1.48 -10.09
C ARG A 104 5.59 -2.30 -8.90
N ALA A 105 6.80 -2.83 -9.00
CA ALA A 105 7.37 -3.67 -7.95
C ALA A 105 7.40 -3.01 -6.55
N PRO A 106 7.80 -1.73 -6.38
CA PRO A 106 7.72 -1.04 -5.09
C PRO A 106 6.32 -1.00 -4.51
N PHE A 107 5.28 -0.78 -5.32
CA PHE A 107 3.90 -0.73 -4.85
C PHE A 107 3.40 -2.09 -4.37
N ALA A 108 3.76 -3.18 -5.07
CA ALA A 108 3.46 -4.54 -4.62
C ALA A 108 4.18 -4.88 -3.29
N LEU A 109 5.40 -4.38 -3.07
CA LEU A 109 6.13 -4.54 -1.82
C LEU A 109 5.52 -3.69 -0.68
N ILE A 110 5.12 -2.45 -0.96
CA ILE A 110 4.41 -1.57 -0.02
C ILE A 110 3.11 -2.23 0.43
N ASP A 111 2.41 -2.86 -0.48
CA ASP A 111 1.17 -3.59 -0.21
C ASP A 111 1.40 -4.79 0.75
N ALA A 112 2.52 -5.53 0.57
CA ALA A 112 2.95 -6.53 1.53
C ALA A 112 3.27 -5.91 2.90
N GLY A 113 3.91 -4.75 2.92
CA GLY A 113 4.15 -3.96 4.12
C GLY A 113 2.86 -3.58 4.84
N THR A 114 1.83 -3.17 4.10
CA THR A 114 0.49 -2.86 4.67
C THR A 114 -0.13 -4.10 5.32
N ALA A 115 -0.05 -5.27 4.67
CA ALA A 115 -0.54 -6.52 5.25
C ALA A 115 0.18 -6.86 6.58
N LEU A 116 1.50 -6.66 6.66
CA LEU A 116 2.28 -6.86 7.89
C LEU A 116 1.94 -5.83 8.97
N LEU A 117 1.72 -4.57 8.60
CA LEU A 117 1.28 -3.53 9.54
C LEU A 117 -0.11 -3.82 10.12
N LEU A 118 -1.03 -4.37 9.34
CA LEU A 118 -2.34 -4.82 9.83
C LEU A 118 -2.19 -5.91 10.88
N LEU A 119 -1.28 -6.89 10.68
CA LEU A 119 -0.97 -7.90 11.70
C LEU A 119 -0.43 -7.28 12.98
N ALA A 120 0.46 -6.29 12.87
CA ALA A 120 1.07 -5.61 14.00
C ALA A 120 0.06 -4.72 14.75
N LEU A 121 -0.79 -4.00 14.02
CA LEU A 121 -1.83 -3.13 14.58
C LEU A 121 -2.91 -3.93 15.31
N LEU A 122 -3.28 -5.07 14.75
CA LEU A 122 -4.35 -5.94 15.26
C LEU A 122 -3.83 -7.08 16.16
N ARG A 123 -2.60 -6.97 16.69
CA ARG A 123 -1.92 -8.07 17.41
C ARG A 123 -2.74 -8.69 18.54
N GLU A 124 -3.55 -7.89 19.23
CA GLU A 124 -4.40 -8.32 20.34
C GLU A 124 -5.75 -8.94 19.89
N LYS A 125 -6.06 -8.90 18.59
CA LYS A 125 -7.33 -9.41 18.06
C LYS A 125 -7.18 -10.84 17.55
N SER A 126 -8.12 -11.71 17.92
CA SER A 126 -8.15 -13.12 17.47
C SER A 126 -8.30 -13.26 15.96
N TRP A 127 -8.93 -12.30 15.30
CA TRP A 127 -9.19 -12.26 13.85
C TRP A 127 -8.09 -11.55 13.01
N ARG A 128 -6.94 -11.19 13.61
CA ARG A 128 -5.85 -10.45 12.94
C ARG A 128 -5.36 -11.11 11.64
N TYR A 129 -5.24 -12.44 11.64
CA TYR A 129 -4.80 -13.17 10.45
C TYR A 129 -5.85 -13.17 9.33
N LEU A 130 -7.13 -13.27 9.71
CA LEU A 130 -8.23 -13.14 8.76
C LEU A 130 -8.25 -11.75 8.13
N ALA A 131 -8.15 -10.68 8.91
CA ALA A 131 -8.09 -9.31 8.41
C ALA A 131 -6.92 -9.10 7.44
N MET A 132 -5.72 -9.57 7.82
CA MET A 132 -4.55 -9.50 6.96
C MET A 132 -4.76 -10.28 5.65
N LEU A 133 -5.27 -11.52 5.70
CA LEU A 133 -5.51 -12.33 4.51
C LEU A 133 -6.63 -11.74 3.63
N THR A 134 -7.68 -11.16 4.22
CA THR A 134 -8.73 -10.45 3.48
C THR A 134 -8.16 -9.28 2.69
N TYR A 135 -7.29 -8.48 3.31
CA TYR A 135 -6.57 -7.42 2.62
C TYR A 135 -5.62 -7.99 1.55
N TRP A 136 -4.80 -8.98 1.94
CA TRP A 136 -3.76 -9.57 1.09
C TRP A 136 -4.33 -10.23 -0.18
N LEU A 137 -5.50 -10.86 -0.09
CA LEU A 137 -6.19 -11.49 -1.21
C LEU A 137 -7.23 -10.57 -1.87
N SER A 138 -7.38 -9.33 -1.40
CA SER A 138 -8.31 -8.39 -1.99
C SER A 138 -7.97 -8.14 -3.47
N PRO A 139 -8.89 -8.40 -4.41
CA PRO A 139 -8.66 -8.10 -5.82
C PRO A 139 -8.36 -6.61 -6.04
N VAL A 140 -9.02 -5.73 -5.28
CA VAL A 140 -8.81 -4.27 -5.37
C VAL A 140 -7.38 -3.92 -4.98
N ALA A 141 -6.86 -4.45 -3.86
CA ALA A 141 -5.48 -4.21 -3.42
C ALA A 141 -4.48 -4.72 -4.47
N ILE A 142 -4.67 -5.94 -5.00
CA ILE A 142 -3.80 -6.54 -6.02
C ILE A 142 -3.81 -5.72 -7.31
N ILE A 143 -5.00 -5.32 -7.77
CA ILE A 143 -5.14 -4.54 -9.01
C ILE A 143 -4.50 -3.17 -8.84
N LEU A 144 -4.77 -2.46 -7.76
CA LEU A 144 -4.22 -1.12 -7.54
C LEU A 144 -2.70 -1.15 -7.38
N SER A 145 -2.14 -2.08 -6.61
CA SER A 145 -0.70 -2.13 -6.36
C SER A 145 0.09 -2.75 -7.51
N ALA A 146 -0.26 -3.99 -7.90
CA ALA A 146 0.59 -4.80 -8.76
C ALA A 146 0.26 -4.69 -10.25
N TYR A 147 -1.01 -4.44 -10.61
CA TYR A 147 -1.41 -4.33 -12.01
C TYR A 147 -1.40 -2.88 -12.48
N HIS A 148 -2.02 -1.96 -11.73
CA HIS A 148 -2.12 -0.55 -12.07
C HIS A 148 -0.85 0.24 -11.69
N GLY A 149 -0.19 -0.10 -10.57
CA GLY A 149 0.92 0.71 -10.04
C GLY A 149 0.45 2.05 -9.47
N ASN A 150 -0.73 2.06 -8.83
CA ASN A 150 -1.32 3.27 -8.29
C ASN A 150 -0.65 3.67 -6.96
N THR A 151 -0.37 4.95 -6.83
CA THR A 151 0.23 5.56 -5.63
C THR A 151 -0.69 5.49 -4.40
N ASP A 152 -1.98 5.23 -4.56
CA ASP A 152 -2.95 5.15 -3.45
C ASP A 152 -2.62 4.02 -2.47
N CYS A 153 -1.99 2.92 -2.92
CA CYS A 153 -1.51 1.87 -2.02
C CYS A 153 -0.40 2.37 -1.08
N ALA A 154 0.45 3.29 -1.54
CA ALA A 154 1.47 3.90 -0.70
C ALA A 154 0.85 4.89 0.32
N ILE A 155 -0.19 5.64 -0.05
CA ILE A 155 -0.95 6.46 0.89
C ILE A 155 -1.55 5.57 1.98
N ALA A 156 -2.24 4.49 1.59
CA ALA A 156 -2.84 3.55 2.54
C ALA A 156 -1.79 2.98 3.51
N PHE A 157 -0.61 2.60 3.00
CA PHE A 157 0.50 2.13 3.82
C PHE A 157 0.91 3.16 4.87
N PHE A 158 1.16 4.41 4.47
CA PHE A 158 1.61 5.46 5.41
C PHE A 158 0.52 5.85 6.39
N LEU A 159 -0.75 5.79 6.02
CA LEU A 159 -1.86 6.01 6.95
C LEU A 159 -1.97 4.89 7.99
N VAL A 160 -1.85 3.62 7.58
CA VAL A 160 -1.83 2.47 8.51
C VAL A 160 -0.59 2.53 9.40
N LEU A 161 0.57 2.94 8.87
CA LEU A 161 1.80 3.15 9.61
C LEU A 161 1.64 4.29 10.66
N CYS A 162 0.99 5.38 10.29
CA CYS A 162 0.64 6.45 11.22
C CYS A 162 -0.22 5.92 12.37
N LEU A 163 -1.29 5.19 12.09
CA LEU A 163 -2.14 4.56 13.10
C LEU A 163 -1.36 3.60 14.00
N TRP A 164 -0.44 2.83 13.43
CA TRP A 164 0.41 1.93 14.20
C TRP A 164 1.33 2.69 15.16
N PHE A 165 1.95 3.81 14.71
CA PHE A 165 2.77 4.67 15.57
C PHE A 165 1.93 5.36 16.66
N LEU A 166 0.71 5.80 16.36
CA LEU A 166 -0.21 6.35 17.37
C LEU A 166 -0.54 5.31 18.44
N ALA A 167 -0.84 4.06 18.03
CA ALA A 167 -1.07 2.96 18.96
C ALA A 167 0.16 2.65 19.85
N GLN A 168 1.37 2.98 19.38
CA GLN A 168 2.62 2.88 20.16
C GLN A 168 2.94 4.15 20.95
N ARG A 169 2.06 5.15 20.97
CA ARG A 169 2.26 6.48 21.59
C ARG A 169 3.48 7.23 21.04
N ARG A 170 3.83 6.99 19.77
CA ARG A 170 4.96 7.63 19.07
C ARG A 170 4.48 8.76 18.15
N GLY A 171 4.00 9.86 18.74
CA GLY A 171 3.36 10.97 18.01
C GLY A 171 4.22 11.58 16.90
N HIS A 172 5.53 11.81 17.13
CA HIS A 172 6.43 12.35 16.10
C HIS A 172 6.56 11.41 14.90
N ALA A 173 6.72 10.11 15.13
CA ALA A 173 6.81 9.13 14.05
C ALA A 173 5.47 9.02 13.28
N ALA A 174 4.35 9.13 14.00
CA ALA A 174 3.02 9.18 13.37
C ALA A 174 2.87 10.41 12.48
N ALA A 175 3.30 11.59 12.94
CA ALA A 175 3.27 12.82 12.15
C ALA A 175 4.14 12.73 10.90
N ILE A 176 5.34 12.13 11.00
CA ILE A 176 6.22 11.90 9.85
C ILE A 176 5.55 10.95 8.84
N ALA A 177 4.98 9.84 9.31
CA ALA A 177 4.28 8.88 8.44
C ALA A 177 3.06 9.53 7.76
N PHE A 178 2.28 10.31 8.51
CA PHE A 178 1.16 11.07 7.95
C PHE A 178 1.64 12.09 6.91
N GLY A 179 2.68 12.87 7.22
CA GLY A 179 3.28 13.83 6.28
C GLY A 179 3.79 13.17 5.00
N ALA A 180 4.38 11.96 5.09
CA ALA A 180 4.84 11.22 3.92
C ALA A 180 3.68 10.88 2.97
N SER A 181 2.47 10.63 3.47
CA SER A 181 1.29 10.38 2.62
C SER A 181 0.97 11.58 1.71
N PHE A 182 1.18 12.82 2.17
CA PHE A 182 0.96 14.04 1.37
C PHE A 182 1.99 14.22 0.26
N TRP A 183 3.25 13.87 0.51
CA TRP A 183 4.28 13.93 -0.50
C TRP A 183 4.05 12.96 -1.65
N ILE A 184 3.21 11.94 -1.42
CA ILE A 184 2.79 11.01 -2.46
C ILE A 184 1.59 11.56 -3.21
N LYS A 185 0.53 11.97 -2.47
CA LYS A 185 -0.69 12.50 -3.07
C LYS A 185 -1.54 13.23 -2.03
N LEU A 186 -2.11 14.39 -2.39
CA LEU A 186 -2.88 15.25 -1.49
C LEU A 186 -4.09 14.58 -0.78
N PRO A 187 -4.84 13.63 -1.39
CA PRO A 187 -5.98 13.01 -0.71
C PRO A 187 -5.69 12.40 0.67
N GLY A 188 -4.44 12.11 1.02
CA GLY A 188 -4.06 11.69 2.37
C GLY A 188 -4.57 12.64 3.48
N ILE A 189 -4.79 13.93 3.18
CA ILE A 189 -5.31 14.93 4.13
C ILE A 189 -6.70 14.58 4.66
N LEU A 190 -7.51 13.85 3.90
CA LEU A 190 -8.86 13.47 4.29
C LEU A 190 -8.90 12.58 5.54
N ALA A 191 -7.78 11.96 5.90
CA ALA A 191 -7.66 11.20 7.14
C ALA A 191 -7.43 12.09 8.39
N LEU A 192 -7.04 13.38 8.20
CA LEU A 192 -6.66 14.26 9.30
C LEU A 192 -7.77 14.43 10.37
N PRO A 193 -9.05 14.66 10.02
CA PRO A 193 -10.09 14.79 11.05
C PRO A 193 -10.22 13.54 11.92
N GLY A 194 -10.17 12.35 11.31
CA GLY A 194 -10.22 11.07 12.05
C GLY A 194 -9.02 10.86 12.96
N LEU A 195 -7.81 11.25 12.52
CA LEU A 195 -6.59 11.15 13.31
C LEU A 195 -6.59 12.10 14.51
N LEU A 196 -7.08 13.33 14.33
CA LEU A 196 -7.20 14.32 15.40
C LEU A 196 -8.23 13.88 16.46
N LEU A 197 -9.39 13.39 16.04
CA LEU A 197 -10.44 12.92 16.96
C LEU A 197 -10.06 11.62 17.68
N GLY A 198 -9.33 10.72 17.01
CA GLY A 198 -8.85 9.47 17.61
C GLY A 198 -7.64 9.63 18.53
N GLY A 199 -6.87 10.71 18.39
CA GLY A 199 -5.68 10.98 19.21
C GLY A 199 -5.96 11.70 20.53
N VAL A 200 -7.22 12.09 20.80
CA VAL A 200 -7.64 12.83 22.00
C VAL A 200 -8.12 11.89 23.12
N ASN A 201 -8.27 10.59 22.86
CA ASN A 201 -8.60 9.53 23.81
C ASN A 201 -7.40 8.65 24.07
#